data_70175ef1898488fa9cdf54ab60bfbfd1
#
_entry.id   70175ef1898488fa9cdf54ab60bfbfd1
#
_cell.length_a   1.000
_cell.length_b   1.000
_cell.length_c   1.000
_cell.angle_alpha   90.00
_cell.angle_beta   90.00
_cell.angle_gamma   90.00
#
_symmetry.space_group_name_H-M   'P 1'
#
loop_
_entity.id
_entity.type
_entity.pdbx_description
1 polymer ?
#
loop_
_entity_poly.entity_id
_entity_poly.type
_entity_poly.pdbx_seq_one_letter_code
_entity_poly.pdbx_strand_id
1 'polypeptide(L)'
;QIRNRATVAGNLITASPANDTITPLVALDASVTLLSTEGERTIPLRAFYEGVRRTAMRPGEILTDISFAPLDPPAGRGMFIKLGLRRAQAISVVDVAVVLHFDGDVVASASIAQGAVAPTIITSPEAEAFLAGKSLDDAVIDRAAELAAEAAMPISDIRGSAEYRRDMIRVLTRRALRAIQAGEERSDLPDDPVMLWGPGEARVREPLSEGLVHREDEPIVTTVNGQSYTIHGANHKTLLRMLREDAGLIGTKEGCAEGECGACTVFLDGTAVMSCLVAAPRAHGAEITTIEGLADDGQLHPIQQAFIDEAAVQCGYCTPGFLMSGAKLLEERADPTLWEIQQSITGNLCRCTGYYKILKAFERAAEMQAKRTESS
;
A
#
# COMPACT_ATOMS: atom_id res chain seq x y z
N GLN A 1 -1.59 4.03 6.22
CA GLN A 1 -0.27 4.39 6.76
C GLN A 1 0.87 4.08 5.77
N ILE A 2 0.90 2.88 5.16
CA ILE A 2 1.95 2.46 4.20
C ILE A 2 1.97 3.42 3.01
N ARG A 3 0.83 3.63 2.35
CA ARG A 3 0.70 4.49 1.16
C ARG A 3 1.13 5.94 1.41
N ASN A 4 1.04 6.41 2.64
CA ASN A 4 1.45 7.76 3.02
C ASN A 4 2.99 7.94 3.02
N ARG A 5 3.77 6.87 2.89
CA ARG A 5 5.26 6.89 2.86
C ARG A 5 5.86 6.04 1.75
N ALA A 6 5.19 4.98 1.32
CA ALA A 6 5.69 4.16 0.22
C ALA A 6 5.71 4.95 -1.11
N THR A 7 6.61 4.56 -1.98
CA THR A 7 6.68 5.07 -3.36
C THR A 7 6.50 3.93 -4.35
N VAL A 8 5.95 4.23 -5.53
CA VAL A 8 5.87 3.25 -6.62
C VAL A 8 7.27 2.81 -7.03
N ALA A 9 8.22 3.76 -7.14
CA ALA A 9 9.63 3.46 -7.43
C ALA A 9 10.25 2.48 -6.42
N GLY A 10 10.03 2.69 -5.11
CA GLY A 10 10.50 1.77 -4.06
C GLY A 10 9.92 0.36 -4.22
N ASN A 11 8.64 0.24 -4.57
CA ASN A 11 8.01 -1.05 -4.85
C ASN A 11 8.65 -1.75 -6.07
N LEU A 12 8.94 -1.01 -7.15
CA LEU A 12 9.63 -1.56 -8.32
C LEU A 12 11.04 -2.05 -7.99
N ILE A 13 11.83 -1.24 -7.28
CA ILE A 13 13.24 -1.55 -6.95
C ILE A 13 13.35 -2.77 -6.04
N THR A 14 12.38 -3.03 -5.16
CA THR A 14 12.34 -4.24 -4.33
C THR A 14 12.33 -5.52 -5.15
N ALA A 15 11.87 -5.47 -6.41
CA ALA A 15 11.90 -6.55 -7.40
C ALA A 15 11.35 -7.89 -6.88
N SER A 16 10.35 -7.86 -6.01
CA SER A 16 9.64 -9.06 -5.60
C SER A 16 8.57 -9.41 -6.65
N PRO A 17 8.49 -10.67 -7.10
CA PRO A 17 7.46 -11.07 -8.07
C PRO A 17 6.03 -11.00 -7.49
N ALA A 18 5.88 -10.74 -6.20
CA ALA A 18 4.59 -10.57 -5.52
C ALA A 18 4.25 -9.09 -5.23
N ASN A 19 4.98 -8.15 -5.81
CA ASN A 19 4.72 -6.72 -5.65
C ASN A 19 3.56 -6.27 -6.54
N ASP A 20 2.58 -5.59 -5.93
CA ASP A 20 1.30 -5.27 -6.57
C ASP A 20 1.41 -4.24 -7.71
N THR A 21 2.42 -3.35 -7.72
CA THR A 21 2.53 -2.32 -8.75
C THR A 21 3.28 -2.80 -10.00
N ILE A 22 4.07 -3.86 -9.90
CA ILE A 22 4.89 -4.32 -11.02
C ILE A 22 4.01 -4.92 -12.12
N THR A 23 3.11 -5.82 -11.75
CA THR A 23 2.25 -6.55 -12.72
C THR A 23 1.42 -5.62 -13.60
N PRO A 24 0.67 -4.63 -13.06
CA PRO A 24 -0.09 -3.70 -13.91
C PRO A 24 0.81 -2.81 -14.75
N LEU A 25 1.97 -2.35 -14.25
CA LEU A 25 2.89 -1.55 -15.03
C LEU A 25 3.55 -2.35 -16.17
N VAL A 26 3.80 -3.65 -15.97
CA VAL A 26 4.26 -4.53 -17.06
C VAL A 26 3.16 -4.73 -18.10
N ALA A 27 1.90 -4.88 -17.68
CA ALA A 27 0.78 -4.98 -18.62
C ALA A 27 0.56 -3.69 -19.42
N LEU A 28 0.85 -2.53 -18.84
CA LEU A 28 0.81 -1.20 -19.50
C LEU A 28 2.06 -0.91 -20.35
N ASP A 29 2.98 -1.86 -20.51
CA ASP A 29 4.25 -1.69 -21.21
C ASP A 29 5.07 -0.49 -20.73
N ALA A 30 5.10 -0.30 -19.40
CA ALA A 30 5.79 0.83 -18.78
C ALA A 30 7.31 0.77 -18.99
N SER A 31 7.93 1.95 -18.94
CA SER A 31 9.38 2.13 -18.94
C SER A 31 9.83 2.82 -17.66
N VAL A 32 11.08 2.61 -17.27
CA VAL A 32 11.72 3.28 -16.13
C VAL A 32 12.93 4.07 -16.58
N THR A 33 13.11 5.25 -16.00
CA THR A 33 14.28 6.10 -16.22
C THR A 33 15.21 6.02 -15.03
N LEU A 34 16.48 5.74 -15.29
CA LEU A 34 17.56 5.59 -14.34
C LEU A 34 18.58 6.70 -14.55
N LEU A 35 18.85 7.48 -13.50
CA LEU A 35 19.77 8.61 -13.50
C LEU A 35 21.00 8.30 -12.64
N SER A 36 22.18 8.65 -13.13
CA SER A 36 23.45 8.62 -12.41
C SER A 36 24.27 9.88 -12.72
N THR A 37 25.46 10.00 -12.11
CA THR A 37 26.44 11.04 -12.45
C THR A 37 26.99 10.91 -13.87
N GLU A 38 26.84 9.75 -14.51
CA GLU A 38 27.29 9.49 -15.87
C GLU A 38 26.23 9.81 -16.93
N GLY A 39 24.98 10.08 -16.51
CA GLY A 39 23.86 10.39 -17.38
C GLY A 39 22.60 9.62 -17.05
N GLU A 40 21.65 9.68 -17.99
CA GLU A 40 20.34 9.11 -17.89
C GLU A 40 20.14 8.00 -18.94
N ARG A 41 19.41 6.95 -18.58
CA ARG A 41 18.95 5.92 -19.51
C ARG A 41 17.55 5.45 -19.18
N THR A 42 16.74 5.22 -20.21
CA THR A 42 15.39 4.67 -20.10
C THR A 42 15.38 3.25 -20.64
N ILE A 43 14.77 2.34 -19.90
CA ILE A 43 14.62 0.93 -20.30
C ILE A 43 13.18 0.46 -20.08
N PRO A 44 12.66 -0.46 -20.91
CA PRO A 44 11.37 -1.08 -20.67
C PRO A 44 11.34 -1.78 -19.30
N LEU A 45 10.22 -1.67 -18.56
CA LEU A 45 10.10 -2.27 -17.24
C LEU A 45 10.30 -3.80 -17.27
N ARG A 46 9.93 -4.48 -18.36
CA ARG A 46 10.19 -5.91 -18.55
C ARG A 46 11.67 -6.25 -18.52
N ALA A 47 12.54 -5.38 -19.03
CA ALA A 47 13.99 -5.56 -19.04
C ALA A 47 14.65 -5.10 -17.73
N PHE A 48 13.89 -4.48 -16.80
CA PHE A 48 14.40 -4.02 -15.52
C PHE A 48 14.65 -5.17 -14.53
N TYR A 49 13.96 -6.31 -14.68
CA TYR A 49 14.05 -7.44 -13.76
C TYR A 49 14.90 -8.56 -14.31
N GLU A 50 16.01 -8.87 -13.65
CA GLU A 50 16.96 -9.95 -13.99
C GLU A 50 16.75 -11.23 -13.18
N GLY A 51 15.87 -11.20 -12.19
CA GLY A 51 15.55 -12.32 -11.30
C GLY A 51 14.92 -11.84 -9.98
N VAL A 52 14.70 -12.78 -9.08
CA VAL A 52 14.12 -12.48 -7.76
C VAL A 52 15.00 -11.47 -7.01
N ARG A 53 14.42 -10.30 -6.67
CA ARG A 53 15.11 -9.19 -5.99
C ARG A 53 16.38 -8.70 -6.71
N ARG A 54 16.42 -8.85 -8.03
CA ARG A 54 17.52 -8.39 -8.86
C ARG A 54 16.99 -7.51 -9.98
N THR A 55 17.56 -6.33 -10.07
CA THR A 55 17.24 -5.34 -11.10
C THR A 55 18.45 -5.05 -11.97
N ALA A 56 18.23 -4.49 -13.16
CA ALA A 56 19.24 -3.99 -14.08
C ALA A 56 19.87 -2.65 -13.64
N MET A 57 19.58 -2.16 -12.43
CA MET A 57 20.20 -0.96 -11.87
C MET A 57 21.70 -1.18 -11.66
N ARG A 58 22.48 -0.18 -12.04
CA ARG A 58 23.93 -0.13 -11.78
C ARG A 58 24.20 0.60 -10.46
N PRO A 59 25.37 0.37 -9.82
CA PRO A 59 25.79 1.17 -8.67
C PRO A 59 25.76 2.67 -8.98
N GLY A 60 25.15 3.46 -8.11
CA GLY A 60 25.03 4.90 -8.28
C GLY A 60 23.84 5.38 -9.13
N GLU A 61 23.02 4.47 -9.67
CA GLU A 61 21.77 4.84 -10.33
C GLU A 61 20.63 5.00 -9.33
N ILE A 62 19.76 5.98 -9.60
CA ILE A 62 18.46 6.15 -8.94
C ILE A 62 17.36 6.08 -10.00
N LEU A 63 16.20 5.53 -9.63
CA LEU A 63 15.01 5.51 -10.48
C LEU A 63 14.28 6.84 -10.30
N THR A 64 14.21 7.66 -11.36
CA THR A 64 13.61 8.99 -11.34
C THR A 64 12.20 9.02 -11.89
N ASP A 65 11.92 8.22 -12.93
CA ASP A 65 10.64 8.26 -13.62
C ASP A 65 10.12 6.88 -13.97
N ILE A 66 8.80 6.77 -14.01
CA ILE A 66 8.04 5.63 -14.50
C ILE A 66 7.06 6.19 -15.52
N SER A 67 7.18 5.77 -16.78
CA SER A 67 6.35 6.26 -17.87
C SER A 67 5.56 5.12 -18.53
N PHE A 68 4.31 5.38 -18.87
CA PHE A 68 3.43 4.49 -19.63
C PHE A 68 2.37 5.30 -20.35
N ALA A 69 1.80 4.75 -21.42
CA ALA A 69 0.66 5.37 -22.09
C ALA A 69 -0.61 5.17 -21.25
N PRO A 70 -1.39 6.23 -20.98
CA PRO A 70 -2.67 6.09 -20.30
C PRO A 70 -3.64 5.26 -21.15
N LEU A 71 -4.52 4.52 -20.49
CA LEU A 71 -5.64 3.87 -21.16
C LEU A 71 -6.70 4.93 -21.49
N ASP A 72 -7.22 4.90 -22.72
CA ASP A 72 -8.25 5.81 -23.23
C ASP A 72 -9.57 5.04 -23.47
N PRO A 73 -10.47 4.96 -22.46
CA PRO A 73 -11.75 4.28 -22.64
C PRO A 73 -12.65 4.98 -23.66
N PRO A 74 -13.44 4.22 -24.46
CA PRO A 74 -13.63 2.77 -24.37
C PRO A 74 -12.58 1.94 -25.12
N ALA A 75 -11.69 2.56 -25.90
CA ALA A 75 -10.74 1.86 -26.75
C ALA A 75 -9.66 1.13 -25.94
N GLY A 76 -9.17 1.72 -24.84
CA GLY A 76 -8.19 1.10 -23.95
C GLY A 76 -8.81 0.79 -22.58
N ARG A 77 -8.83 -0.48 -22.16
CA ARG A 77 -9.43 -0.93 -20.90
C ARG A 77 -8.52 -1.91 -20.18
N GLY A 78 -8.52 -1.88 -18.85
CA GLY A 78 -7.66 -2.76 -18.07
C GLY A 78 -8.21 -3.10 -16.70
N MET A 79 -7.82 -4.28 -16.20
CA MET A 79 -8.19 -4.78 -14.89
C MET A 79 -7.00 -5.43 -14.19
N PHE A 80 -6.79 -5.09 -12.93
CA PHE A 80 -5.84 -5.77 -12.04
C PHE A 80 -6.61 -6.51 -10.96
N ILE A 81 -6.32 -7.81 -10.80
CA ILE A 81 -6.92 -8.64 -9.75
C ILE A 81 -5.82 -9.39 -9.01
N LYS A 82 -5.92 -9.40 -7.70
CA LYS A 82 -4.99 -10.09 -6.83
C LYS A 82 -5.70 -11.05 -5.88
N LEU A 83 -5.08 -12.18 -5.60
CA LEU A 83 -5.45 -13.11 -4.55
C LEU A 83 -4.46 -12.99 -3.39
N GLY A 84 -4.94 -12.58 -2.23
CA GLY A 84 -4.19 -12.58 -0.97
C GLY A 84 -4.86 -13.48 0.07
N LEU A 85 -4.09 -13.97 1.05
CA LEU A 85 -4.63 -14.84 2.12
C LEU A 85 -5.43 -14.09 3.18
N ARG A 86 -5.29 -12.76 3.24
CA ARG A 86 -5.92 -11.90 4.25
C ARG A 86 -6.00 -10.47 3.74
N ARG A 87 -6.77 -9.60 4.43
CA ARG A 87 -6.86 -8.18 4.06
C ARG A 87 -5.69 -7.34 4.55
N ALA A 88 -5.17 -7.62 5.75
CA ALA A 88 -3.99 -6.93 6.29
C ALA A 88 -2.72 -7.60 5.77
N GLN A 89 -1.73 -6.81 5.32
CA GLN A 89 -0.47 -7.29 4.78
C GLN A 89 -0.69 -8.42 3.74
N ALA A 90 -1.49 -8.11 2.75
CA ALA A 90 -1.98 -9.07 1.76
C ALA A 90 -0.95 -9.26 0.65
N ILE A 91 0.12 -10.01 0.92
CA ILE A 91 1.08 -10.42 -0.12
C ILE A 91 0.35 -11.27 -1.15
N SER A 92 0.58 -11.02 -2.43
CA SER A 92 -0.03 -11.76 -3.52
C SER A 92 0.36 -13.23 -3.46
N VAL A 93 -0.65 -14.11 -3.40
CA VAL A 93 -0.52 -15.53 -3.70
C VAL A 93 -0.32 -15.69 -5.20
N VAL A 94 -1.16 -14.99 -5.96
CA VAL A 94 -1.06 -14.71 -7.39
C VAL A 94 -1.73 -13.37 -7.67
N ASP A 95 -1.32 -12.71 -8.73
CA ASP A 95 -1.99 -11.56 -9.30
C ASP A 95 -1.93 -11.56 -10.83
N VAL A 96 -2.90 -10.89 -11.45
CA VAL A 96 -3.04 -10.79 -12.90
C VAL A 96 -3.43 -9.37 -13.26
N ALA A 97 -2.77 -8.81 -14.27
CA ALA A 97 -3.19 -7.59 -14.93
C ALA A 97 -3.50 -7.88 -16.40
N VAL A 98 -4.67 -7.46 -16.84
CA VAL A 98 -5.12 -7.55 -18.23
C VAL A 98 -5.31 -6.14 -18.76
N VAL A 99 -4.69 -5.84 -19.90
CA VAL A 99 -4.92 -4.61 -20.67
C VAL A 99 -5.34 -5.00 -22.08
N LEU A 100 -6.47 -4.47 -22.53
CA LEU A 100 -7.01 -4.69 -23.86
C LEU A 100 -7.18 -3.38 -24.59
N HIS A 101 -6.82 -3.37 -25.86
CA HIS A 101 -7.20 -2.30 -26.78
C HIS A 101 -8.20 -2.84 -27.78
N PHE A 102 -9.28 -2.10 -28.01
CA PHE A 102 -10.39 -2.48 -28.85
C PHE A 102 -10.45 -1.64 -30.13
N ASP A 103 -10.87 -2.27 -31.20
CA ASP A 103 -11.38 -1.63 -32.41
C ASP A 103 -12.86 -2.02 -32.54
N GLY A 104 -13.76 -1.11 -32.15
CA GLY A 104 -15.17 -1.44 -31.89
C GLY A 104 -15.32 -2.48 -30.78
N ASP A 105 -15.95 -3.61 -31.09
CA ASP A 105 -16.16 -4.72 -30.14
C ASP A 105 -15.09 -5.82 -30.24
N VAL A 106 -14.09 -5.62 -31.08
CA VAL A 106 -13.03 -6.60 -31.34
C VAL A 106 -11.75 -6.19 -30.61
N VAL A 107 -11.09 -7.12 -29.94
CA VAL A 107 -9.78 -6.92 -29.31
C VAL A 107 -8.72 -6.72 -30.40
N ALA A 108 -8.19 -5.51 -30.53
CA ALA A 108 -7.10 -5.20 -31.45
C ALA A 108 -5.75 -5.69 -30.92
N SER A 109 -5.51 -5.54 -29.61
CA SER A 109 -4.33 -6.07 -28.92
C SER A 109 -4.63 -6.37 -27.46
N ALA A 110 -3.88 -7.31 -26.87
CA ALA A 110 -3.98 -7.70 -25.49
C ALA A 110 -2.60 -7.73 -24.83
N SER A 111 -2.53 -7.42 -23.54
CA SER A 111 -1.38 -7.66 -22.68
C SER A 111 -1.87 -8.30 -21.38
N ILE A 112 -1.32 -9.46 -21.03
CA ILE A 112 -1.69 -10.22 -19.82
C ILE A 112 -0.42 -10.49 -19.02
N ALA A 113 -0.23 -9.74 -17.93
CA ALA A 113 0.88 -9.93 -17.02
C ALA A 113 0.45 -10.72 -15.78
N GLN A 114 1.34 -11.54 -15.25
CA GLN A 114 1.11 -12.42 -14.11
C GLN A 114 2.21 -12.26 -13.05
N GLY A 115 1.79 -12.05 -11.80
CA GLY A 115 2.68 -11.93 -10.65
C GLY A 115 2.60 -13.13 -9.69
N ALA A 116 3.67 -13.34 -8.94
CA ALA A 116 3.85 -14.41 -7.95
C ALA A 116 3.81 -15.83 -8.52
N VAL A 117 4.00 -16.02 -9.83
CA VAL A 117 3.95 -17.32 -10.52
C VAL A 117 5.20 -17.66 -11.33
N ALA A 118 6.24 -16.86 -11.19
CA ALA A 118 7.57 -17.09 -11.78
C ALA A 118 8.62 -16.31 -10.96
N PRO A 119 9.93 -16.44 -11.24
CA PRO A 119 10.97 -15.62 -10.57
C PRO A 119 10.83 -14.12 -10.77
N THR A 120 10.23 -13.68 -11.88
CA THR A 120 9.86 -12.30 -12.21
C THR A 120 8.41 -12.25 -12.68
N ILE A 121 7.87 -11.06 -12.92
CA ILE A 121 6.59 -10.93 -13.62
C ILE A 121 6.74 -11.49 -15.04
N ILE A 122 5.79 -12.29 -15.46
CA ILE A 122 5.74 -12.87 -16.82
C ILE A 122 4.52 -12.37 -17.57
N THR A 123 4.53 -12.50 -18.89
CA THR A 123 3.38 -12.28 -19.76
C THR A 123 2.86 -13.60 -20.32
N SER A 124 1.71 -13.57 -21.00
CA SER A 124 1.05 -14.73 -21.58
C SER A 124 0.90 -14.59 -23.09
N PRO A 125 1.99 -14.66 -23.87
CA PRO A 125 1.96 -14.33 -25.31
C PRO A 125 0.96 -15.16 -26.12
N GLU A 126 0.74 -16.43 -25.75
CA GLU A 126 -0.24 -17.30 -26.43
C GLU A 126 -1.69 -16.86 -26.17
N ALA A 127 -2.00 -16.44 -24.93
CA ALA A 127 -3.30 -15.90 -24.58
C ALA A 127 -3.54 -14.53 -25.27
N GLU A 128 -2.51 -13.69 -25.28
CA GLU A 128 -2.53 -12.37 -25.92
C GLU A 128 -2.78 -12.50 -27.43
N ALA A 129 -2.02 -13.36 -28.10
CA ALA A 129 -2.18 -13.63 -29.53
C ALA A 129 -3.55 -14.28 -29.85
N PHE A 130 -4.05 -15.13 -28.94
CA PHE A 130 -5.36 -15.76 -29.12
C PHE A 130 -6.51 -14.74 -29.05
N LEU A 131 -6.43 -13.74 -28.16
CA LEU A 131 -7.45 -12.70 -27.99
C LEU A 131 -7.51 -11.74 -29.18
N ALA A 132 -6.39 -11.46 -29.83
CA ALA A 132 -6.33 -10.52 -30.94
C ALA A 132 -7.27 -10.94 -32.08
N GLY A 133 -8.06 -10.00 -32.59
CA GLY A 133 -9.04 -10.22 -33.65
C GLY A 133 -10.35 -10.86 -33.19
N LYS A 134 -10.60 -11.02 -31.88
CA LYS A 134 -11.82 -11.64 -31.36
C LYS A 134 -12.65 -10.67 -30.53
N SER A 135 -13.97 -10.89 -30.52
CA SER A 135 -14.85 -10.30 -29.54
C SER A 135 -14.86 -11.18 -28.27
N LEU A 136 -15.04 -10.56 -27.11
CA LEU A 136 -15.08 -11.29 -25.84
C LEU A 136 -16.44 -11.97 -25.68
N ASP A 137 -16.46 -13.28 -25.82
CA ASP A 137 -17.56 -14.15 -25.36
C ASP A 137 -17.04 -15.15 -24.32
N ASP A 138 -17.95 -15.93 -23.71
CA ASP A 138 -17.57 -16.88 -22.66
C ASP A 138 -16.53 -17.92 -23.14
N ALA A 139 -16.65 -18.40 -24.39
CA ALA A 139 -15.71 -19.40 -24.93
C ALA A 139 -14.30 -18.81 -25.18
N VAL A 140 -14.26 -17.58 -25.69
CA VAL A 140 -13.00 -16.83 -25.90
C VAL A 140 -12.35 -16.53 -24.55
N ILE A 141 -13.11 -16.06 -23.57
CA ILE A 141 -12.63 -15.76 -22.22
C ILE A 141 -12.09 -17.02 -21.52
N ASP A 142 -12.81 -18.14 -21.60
CA ASP A 142 -12.41 -19.38 -20.96
C ASP A 142 -11.10 -19.92 -21.59
N ARG A 143 -10.99 -19.91 -22.93
CA ARG A 143 -9.77 -20.37 -23.59
C ARG A 143 -8.57 -19.46 -23.35
N ALA A 144 -8.75 -18.14 -23.34
CA ALA A 144 -7.67 -17.20 -23.01
C ALA A 144 -7.17 -17.42 -21.57
N ALA A 145 -8.09 -17.69 -20.62
CA ALA A 145 -7.75 -17.96 -19.24
C ALA A 145 -6.97 -19.28 -19.05
N GLU A 146 -7.29 -20.32 -19.84
CA GLU A 146 -6.52 -21.57 -19.89
C GLU A 146 -5.09 -21.32 -20.40
N LEU A 147 -4.94 -20.63 -21.52
CA LEU A 147 -3.64 -20.30 -22.10
C LEU A 147 -2.79 -19.44 -21.13
N ALA A 148 -3.41 -18.52 -20.41
CA ALA A 148 -2.72 -17.75 -19.38
C ALA A 148 -2.21 -18.64 -18.23
N ALA A 149 -3.00 -19.65 -17.81
CA ALA A 149 -2.59 -20.59 -16.78
C ALA A 149 -1.47 -21.53 -17.25
N GLU A 150 -1.44 -21.90 -18.53
CA GLU A 150 -0.38 -22.72 -19.13
C GLU A 150 0.98 -22.00 -19.10
N ALA A 151 1.01 -20.66 -19.21
CA ALA A 151 2.24 -19.86 -19.14
C ALA A 151 2.85 -19.80 -17.72
N ALA A 152 2.06 -20.04 -16.67
CA ALA A 152 2.49 -19.90 -15.28
C ALA A 152 3.44 -21.01 -14.81
N MET A 153 4.55 -20.63 -14.16
CA MET A 153 5.57 -21.51 -13.60
C MET A 153 5.77 -21.31 -12.10
N PRO A 154 4.71 -21.45 -11.28
CA PRO A 154 4.76 -21.17 -9.86
C PRO A 154 5.52 -22.23 -9.06
N ILE A 155 6.05 -21.81 -7.92
CA ILE A 155 6.57 -22.69 -6.87
C ILE A 155 5.48 -23.01 -5.84
N SER A 156 5.64 -24.10 -5.10
CA SER A 156 4.88 -24.39 -3.88
C SER A 156 5.57 -23.80 -2.67
N ASP A 157 4.82 -23.07 -1.83
CA ASP A 157 5.28 -22.52 -0.56
C ASP A 157 4.13 -22.53 0.48
N ILE A 158 4.37 -21.91 1.67
CA ILE A 158 3.38 -21.83 2.74
C ILE A 158 2.09 -21.07 2.38
N ARG A 159 2.08 -20.33 1.27
CA ARG A 159 0.94 -19.53 0.78
C ARG A 159 0.05 -20.31 -0.19
N GLY A 160 0.58 -21.32 -0.86
CA GLY A 160 -0.17 -22.13 -1.79
C GLY A 160 0.70 -23.10 -2.60
N SER A 161 0.11 -24.19 -3.07
CA SER A 161 0.79 -25.11 -3.98
C SER A 161 0.91 -24.51 -5.38
N ALA A 162 1.88 -25.00 -6.16
CA ALA A 162 2.06 -24.59 -7.54
C ALA A 162 0.82 -24.89 -8.40
N GLU A 163 0.15 -26.01 -8.16
CA GLU A 163 -1.12 -26.36 -8.82
C GLU A 163 -2.21 -25.35 -8.52
N TYR A 164 -2.43 -25.05 -7.24
CA TYR A 164 -3.41 -24.04 -6.81
C TYR A 164 -3.14 -22.66 -7.43
N ARG A 165 -1.89 -22.22 -7.45
CA ARG A 165 -1.52 -20.93 -8.06
C ARG A 165 -1.82 -20.89 -9.55
N ARG A 166 -1.55 -21.98 -10.27
CA ARG A 166 -1.86 -22.09 -11.71
C ARG A 166 -3.37 -22.05 -11.94
N ASP A 167 -4.14 -22.78 -11.13
CA ASP A 167 -5.60 -22.74 -11.23
C ASP A 167 -6.15 -21.34 -10.91
N MET A 168 -5.58 -20.64 -9.93
CA MET A 168 -5.98 -19.28 -9.62
C MET A 168 -5.63 -18.26 -10.71
N ILE A 169 -4.54 -18.44 -11.46
CA ILE A 169 -4.28 -17.63 -12.67
C ILE A 169 -5.44 -17.76 -13.65
N ARG A 170 -5.88 -19.00 -13.94
CA ARG A 170 -7.05 -19.25 -14.80
C ARG A 170 -8.31 -18.51 -14.29
N VAL A 171 -8.57 -18.62 -12.97
CA VAL A 171 -9.75 -17.99 -12.36
C VAL A 171 -9.66 -16.45 -12.41
N LEU A 172 -8.51 -15.87 -12.06
CA LEU A 172 -8.36 -14.42 -12.03
C LEU A 172 -8.35 -13.81 -13.44
N THR A 173 -7.71 -14.46 -14.41
CA THR A 173 -7.73 -14.02 -15.82
C THR A 173 -9.16 -14.02 -16.36
N ARG A 174 -9.93 -15.09 -16.10
CA ARG A 174 -11.36 -15.15 -16.48
C ARG A 174 -12.17 -14.01 -15.84
N ARG A 175 -11.95 -13.73 -14.55
CA ARG A 175 -12.66 -12.65 -13.84
C ARG A 175 -12.29 -11.28 -14.42
N ALA A 176 -11.00 -11.04 -14.70
CA ALA A 176 -10.54 -9.79 -15.29
C ALA A 176 -11.17 -9.56 -16.67
N LEU A 177 -11.16 -10.58 -17.54
CA LEU A 177 -11.77 -10.49 -18.88
C LEU A 177 -13.29 -10.27 -18.81
N ARG A 178 -13.99 -10.93 -17.88
CA ARG A 178 -15.44 -10.71 -17.68
C ARG A 178 -15.75 -9.31 -17.15
N ALA A 179 -14.97 -8.79 -16.21
CA ALA A 179 -15.16 -7.43 -15.74
C ALA A 179 -14.96 -6.41 -16.87
N ILE A 180 -13.94 -6.62 -17.72
CA ILE A 180 -13.72 -5.81 -18.91
C ILE A 180 -14.89 -5.94 -19.90
N GLN A 181 -15.37 -7.15 -20.17
CA GLN A 181 -16.53 -7.39 -21.03
C GLN A 181 -17.78 -6.63 -20.54
N ALA A 182 -18.03 -6.68 -19.22
CA ALA A 182 -19.19 -6.07 -18.59
C ALA A 182 -19.08 -4.55 -18.37
N GLY A 183 -17.90 -3.95 -18.51
CA GLY A 183 -17.68 -2.53 -18.18
C GLY A 183 -17.57 -2.27 -16.68
N GLU A 184 -17.15 -3.26 -15.90
CA GLU A 184 -17.15 -3.24 -14.44
C GLU A 184 -15.77 -3.11 -13.81
N GLU A 185 -14.74 -2.69 -14.57
CA GLU A 185 -13.35 -2.61 -14.09
C GLU A 185 -13.16 -1.68 -12.90
N ARG A 186 -14.11 -0.76 -12.68
CA ARG A 186 -14.08 0.23 -11.60
C ARG A 186 -15.13 0.01 -10.53
N SER A 187 -15.95 -1.04 -10.63
CA SER A 187 -17.08 -1.29 -9.72
C SER A 187 -16.67 -1.43 -8.25
N ASP A 188 -15.47 -1.96 -8.00
CA ASP A 188 -14.94 -2.18 -6.65
C ASP A 188 -14.02 -1.04 -6.15
N LEU A 189 -13.83 0.03 -6.94
CA LEU A 189 -13.03 1.17 -6.53
C LEU A 189 -13.90 2.17 -5.78
N PRO A 190 -13.54 2.54 -4.53
CA PRO A 190 -14.27 3.56 -3.80
C PRO A 190 -13.99 4.94 -4.41
N ASP A 191 -15.03 5.78 -4.51
CA ASP A 191 -14.89 7.16 -4.96
C ASP A 191 -14.10 8.01 -3.96
N ASP A 192 -14.26 7.72 -2.66
CA ASP A 192 -13.60 8.42 -1.57
C ASP A 192 -12.92 7.42 -0.61
N PRO A 193 -11.69 6.95 -0.93
CA PRO A 193 -11.00 5.95 -0.13
C PRO A 193 -10.49 6.52 1.20
N VAL A 194 -10.49 5.68 2.25
CA VAL A 194 -9.87 6.03 3.54
C VAL A 194 -8.37 6.18 3.38
N MET A 195 -7.85 7.36 3.69
CA MET A 195 -6.44 7.73 3.51
C MET A 195 -5.67 7.89 4.82
N LEU A 196 -6.36 8.12 5.94
CA LEU A 196 -5.80 8.46 7.25
C LEU A 196 -4.98 9.76 7.21
N TRP A 197 -5.49 10.74 6.47
CA TRP A 197 -4.91 12.08 6.37
C TRP A 197 -5.48 13.05 7.41
N GLY A 198 -6.64 12.70 8.00
CA GLY A 198 -7.42 13.57 8.88
C GLY A 198 -8.44 14.42 8.11
N PRO A 199 -9.08 15.41 8.76
CA PRO A 199 -10.11 16.22 8.14
C PRO A 199 -9.53 17.13 7.04
N GLY A 200 -10.18 17.14 5.89
CA GLY A 200 -9.82 17.96 4.73
C GLY A 200 -8.91 17.25 3.71
N GLU A 201 -8.60 17.97 2.63
CA GLU A 201 -7.65 17.51 1.63
C GLU A 201 -6.27 17.34 2.27
N ALA A 202 -5.53 16.32 1.82
CA ALA A 202 -4.16 16.15 2.25
C ALA A 202 -3.45 17.50 2.24
N ARG A 203 -2.89 17.90 3.37
CA ARG A 203 -2.00 19.06 3.43
C ARG A 203 -0.77 18.73 2.61
N VAL A 204 -0.88 18.87 1.30
CA VAL A 204 0.29 18.99 0.45
C VAL A 204 0.95 20.27 0.94
N ARG A 205 1.98 20.13 1.80
CA ARG A 205 2.86 21.27 2.03
C ARG A 205 3.31 21.72 0.65
N GLU A 206 3.13 23.00 0.34
CA GLU A 206 3.72 23.57 -0.87
C GLU A 206 5.17 23.07 -0.93
N PRO A 207 5.63 22.63 -2.11
CA PRO A 207 7.02 22.27 -2.28
C PRO A 207 7.84 23.41 -1.69
N LEU A 208 8.74 23.12 -0.76
CA LEU A 208 9.60 24.13 -0.19
C LEU A 208 10.28 24.82 -1.38
N SER A 209 9.96 26.08 -1.63
CA SER A 209 10.49 26.86 -2.76
C SER A 209 12.00 27.02 -2.67
N GLU A 210 12.56 26.88 -1.46
CA GLU A 210 13.98 26.78 -1.16
C GLU A 210 14.20 25.44 -0.47
N GLY A 211 15.02 24.56 -1.08
CA GLY A 211 15.28 23.23 -0.55
C GLY A 211 15.76 23.30 0.90
N LEU A 212 15.11 22.60 1.80
CA LEU A 212 15.58 22.44 3.16
C LEU A 212 16.85 21.60 3.16
N VAL A 213 17.97 22.19 3.53
CA VAL A 213 19.23 21.47 3.74
C VAL A 213 19.35 21.15 5.22
N HIS A 214 19.34 19.85 5.55
CA HIS A 214 19.62 19.36 6.90
C HIS A 214 20.89 18.53 6.85
N ARG A 215 21.88 18.87 7.68
CA ARG A 215 23.20 18.25 7.68
C ARG A 215 23.33 17.19 8.76
N GLU A 216 24.24 16.25 8.57
CA GLU A 216 24.44 15.12 9.49
C GLU A 216 24.81 15.54 10.92
N ASP A 217 25.50 16.67 11.08
CA ASP A 217 25.93 17.22 12.36
C ASP A 217 24.89 18.14 13.03
N GLU A 218 23.82 18.50 12.31
CA GLU A 218 22.76 19.36 12.83
C GLU A 218 21.77 18.58 13.72
N PRO A 219 21.29 19.20 14.82
CA PRO A 219 20.26 18.59 15.64
C PRO A 219 18.90 18.58 14.92
N ILE A 220 18.12 17.53 15.14
CA ILE A 220 16.73 17.48 14.73
C ILE A 220 15.89 18.24 15.76
N VAL A 221 15.32 19.38 15.35
CA VAL A 221 14.41 20.17 16.16
C VAL A 221 12.97 19.85 15.71
N THR A 222 12.12 19.36 16.60
CA THR A 222 10.78 18.91 16.28
C THR A 222 9.83 19.13 17.45
N THR A 223 8.54 19.15 17.18
CA THR A 223 7.50 19.17 18.22
C THR A 223 6.87 17.80 18.32
N VAL A 224 6.87 17.20 19.52
CA VAL A 224 6.24 15.91 19.76
C VAL A 224 5.24 16.04 20.90
N ASN A 225 3.99 15.71 20.65
CA ASN A 225 2.89 15.83 21.61
C ASN A 225 2.82 17.24 22.25
N GLY A 226 3.00 18.29 21.41
CA GLY A 226 3.00 19.69 21.85
C GLY A 226 4.27 20.16 22.57
N GLN A 227 5.26 19.30 22.78
CA GLN A 227 6.54 19.63 23.43
C GLN A 227 7.67 19.73 22.40
N SER A 228 8.53 20.73 22.56
CA SER A 228 9.71 20.92 21.70
C SER A 228 10.86 19.99 22.12
N TYR A 229 11.46 19.31 21.16
CA TYR A 229 12.62 18.44 21.30
C TYR A 229 13.76 18.92 20.42
N THR A 230 14.99 18.88 20.97
CA THR A 230 16.23 19.10 20.23
C THR A 230 17.07 17.83 20.38
N ILE A 231 17.16 17.02 19.33
CA ILE A 231 17.74 15.70 19.35
C ILE A 231 19.03 15.69 18.54
N HIS A 232 20.14 15.29 19.16
CA HIS A 232 21.47 15.20 18.54
C HIS A 232 21.79 13.76 18.16
N GLY A 233 22.52 13.55 17.06
CA GLY A 233 23.08 12.27 16.67
C GLY A 233 22.06 11.23 16.18
N ALA A 234 20.84 11.64 15.84
CA ALA A 234 19.78 10.75 15.39
C ALA A 234 19.61 10.73 13.85
N ASN A 235 20.44 11.46 13.10
CA ASN A 235 20.26 11.63 11.66
C ASN A 235 20.36 10.33 10.83
N HIS A 236 21.01 9.31 11.35
CA HIS A 236 21.11 7.98 10.75
C HIS A 236 19.99 7.00 11.18
N LYS A 237 19.08 7.43 12.07
CA LYS A 237 18.00 6.61 12.60
C LYS A 237 16.73 6.71 11.75
N THR A 238 15.78 5.83 12.03
CA THR A 238 14.36 6.02 11.66
C THR A 238 13.67 6.89 12.70
N LEU A 239 12.57 7.54 12.32
CA LEU A 239 11.70 8.27 13.26
C LEU A 239 11.29 7.39 14.45
N LEU A 240 10.97 6.12 14.20
CA LEU A 240 10.63 5.16 15.25
C LEU A 240 11.73 5.05 16.32
N ARG A 241 12.99 4.86 15.88
CA ARG A 241 14.11 4.74 16.81
C ARG A 241 14.40 6.05 17.53
N MET A 242 14.35 7.17 16.82
CA MET A 242 14.51 8.49 17.43
C MET A 242 13.48 8.74 18.53
N LEU A 243 12.19 8.46 18.30
CA LEU A 243 11.15 8.62 19.29
C LEU A 243 11.37 7.74 20.53
N ARG A 244 11.77 6.49 20.32
CA ARG A 244 11.94 5.51 21.42
C ARG A 244 13.25 5.69 22.21
N GLU A 245 14.37 5.92 21.49
CA GLU A 245 15.71 5.90 22.08
C GLU A 245 16.15 7.28 22.56
N ASP A 246 15.79 8.33 21.81
CA ASP A 246 16.29 9.69 22.08
C ASP A 246 15.23 10.58 22.76
N ALA A 247 13.94 10.42 22.39
CA ALA A 247 12.85 11.15 23.03
C ALA A 247 12.22 10.38 24.23
N GLY A 248 12.55 9.09 24.43
CA GLY A 248 12.02 8.28 25.54
C GLY A 248 10.55 7.85 25.38
N LEU A 249 9.95 8.08 24.21
CA LEU A 249 8.55 7.78 23.92
C LEU A 249 8.40 6.33 23.45
N ILE A 250 8.35 5.41 24.41
CA ILE A 250 8.37 3.96 24.18
C ILE A 250 7.00 3.35 23.84
N GLY A 251 5.92 4.13 23.88
CA GLY A 251 4.55 3.70 23.53
C GLY A 251 4.43 3.30 22.06
N THR A 252 5.12 4.00 21.15
CA THR A 252 5.27 3.59 19.77
C THR A 252 6.13 2.32 19.68
N LYS A 253 5.61 1.23 19.08
CA LYS A 253 6.25 -0.11 19.13
C LYS A 253 6.98 -0.47 17.84
N GLU A 254 8.12 -1.17 18.00
CA GLU A 254 8.85 -1.79 16.89
C GLU A 254 8.41 -3.25 16.73
N GLY A 255 7.66 -3.58 15.68
CA GLY A 255 7.24 -4.96 15.40
C GLY A 255 8.06 -5.58 14.26
N CYS A 256 7.92 -5.09 13.03
CA CYS A 256 8.63 -5.61 11.85
C CYS A 256 9.85 -4.77 11.43
N ALA A 257 9.86 -3.47 11.74
CA ALA A 257 10.82 -2.46 11.25
C ALA A 257 10.89 -2.34 9.70
N GLU A 258 9.91 -2.87 8.99
CA GLU A 258 9.86 -3.01 7.52
C GLU A 258 8.62 -2.38 6.89
N GLY A 259 7.82 -1.63 7.68
CA GLY A 259 6.63 -0.94 7.16
C GLY A 259 5.41 -1.83 6.94
N GLU A 260 5.30 -2.97 7.60
CA GLU A 260 4.25 -3.94 7.33
C GLU A 260 3.21 -4.08 8.46
N CYS A 261 3.64 -4.03 9.74
CA CYS A 261 2.79 -4.45 10.86
C CYS A 261 1.97 -3.33 11.52
N GLY A 262 2.27 -2.07 11.28
CA GLY A 262 1.55 -0.91 11.80
C GLY A 262 1.72 -0.61 13.30
N ALA A 263 2.50 -1.40 14.05
CA ALA A 263 2.72 -1.18 15.48
C ALA A 263 3.40 0.19 15.79
N CYS A 264 4.10 0.74 14.80
CA CYS A 264 4.83 2.00 14.88
C CYS A 264 4.06 3.21 14.32
N THR A 265 2.74 3.11 14.14
CA THR A 265 1.94 4.21 13.60
C THR A 265 1.99 5.44 14.52
N VAL A 266 2.30 6.60 13.95
CA VAL A 266 2.28 7.92 14.57
C VAL A 266 1.63 8.92 13.59
N PHE A 267 1.28 10.12 14.05
CA PHE A 267 0.94 11.21 13.14
C PHE A 267 2.19 12.05 12.88
N LEU A 268 2.43 12.35 11.64
CA LEU A 268 3.48 13.26 11.18
C LEU A 268 2.82 14.36 10.35
N ASP A 269 2.86 15.58 10.85
CA ASP A 269 2.16 16.74 10.27
C ASP A 269 0.66 16.44 10.04
N GLY A 270 0.03 15.77 11.02
CA GLY A 270 -1.39 15.39 11.00
C GLY A 270 -1.72 14.11 10.23
N THR A 271 -0.81 13.52 9.46
CA THR A 271 -1.03 12.31 8.65
C THR A 271 -0.54 11.06 9.37
N ALA A 272 -1.33 9.98 9.38
CA ALA A 272 -0.88 8.71 9.94
C ALA A 272 0.18 8.04 9.06
N VAL A 273 1.35 7.76 9.65
CA VAL A 273 2.49 7.13 8.97
C VAL A 273 3.07 6.00 9.80
N MET A 274 3.75 5.06 9.15
CA MET A 274 4.60 4.09 9.84
C MET A 274 5.97 4.71 10.11
N SER A 275 6.28 5.04 11.36
CA SER A 275 7.51 5.75 11.73
C SER A 275 8.79 4.96 11.43
N CYS A 276 8.73 3.64 11.26
CA CYS A 276 9.86 2.84 10.81
C CYS A 276 10.27 3.08 9.34
N LEU A 277 9.37 3.66 8.52
CA LEU A 277 9.64 4.05 7.13
C LEU A 277 10.01 5.52 6.96
N VAL A 278 10.10 6.28 8.04
CA VAL A 278 10.45 7.71 8.01
C VAL A 278 11.87 7.87 8.50
N ALA A 279 12.74 8.50 7.71
CA ALA A 279 14.07 8.90 8.17
C ALA A 279 13.94 9.98 9.24
N ALA A 280 14.68 9.89 10.34
CA ALA A 280 14.59 10.83 11.46
C ALA A 280 14.78 12.31 11.05
N PRO A 281 15.67 12.69 10.12
CA PRO A 281 15.81 14.08 9.66
C PRO A 281 14.51 14.68 9.11
N ARG A 282 13.57 13.86 8.58
CA ARG A 282 12.27 14.35 8.12
C ARG A 282 11.43 14.96 9.26
N ALA A 283 11.74 14.63 10.50
CA ALA A 283 11.08 15.19 11.68
C ALA A 283 11.50 16.65 11.96
N HIS A 284 12.61 17.14 11.37
CA HIS A 284 13.05 18.52 11.57
C HIS A 284 11.97 19.51 11.12
N GLY A 285 11.52 20.37 12.02
CA GLY A 285 10.44 21.33 11.79
C GLY A 285 9.02 20.70 11.69
N ALA A 286 8.89 19.40 11.96
CA ALA A 286 7.60 18.71 11.90
C ALA A 286 6.87 18.69 13.24
N GLU A 287 5.57 18.48 13.18
CA GLU A 287 4.71 18.17 14.33
C GLU A 287 4.40 16.66 14.36
N ILE A 288 4.65 16.03 15.49
CA ILE A 288 4.48 14.58 15.67
C ILE A 288 3.53 14.33 16.84
N THR A 289 2.55 13.45 16.61
CA THR A 289 1.71 12.91 17.69
C THR A 289 1.95 11.43 17.83
N THR A 290 2.31 10.99 19.04
CA THR A 290 2.44 9.58 19.41
C THR A 290 1.27 9.15 20.29
N ILE A 291 1.23 7.84 20.63
CA ILE A 291 0.18 7.31 21.51
C ILE A 291 0.15 7.98 22.88
N GLU A 292 1.28 8.48 23.37
CA GLU A 292 1.38 9.20 24.64
C GLU A 292 0.66 10.55 24.61
N GLY A 293 0.52 11.15 23.43
CA GLY A 293 -0.18 12.43 23.24
C GLY A 293 -1.62 12.28 22.72
N LEU A 294 -2.18 11.06 22.67
CA LEU A 294 -3.54 10.86 22.15
C LEU A 294 -4.64 11.20 23.18
N ALA A 295 -4.36 11.03 24.47
CA ALA A 295 -5.24 11.48 25.54
C ALA A 295 -5.06 12.97 25.78
N ASP A 296 -6.17 13.68 26.08
CA ASP A 296 -6.18 15.12 26.34
C ASP A 296 -6.63 15.37 27.79
N ASP A 297 -5.85 16.18 28.56
CA ASP A 297 -6.12 16.55 29.96
C ASP A 297 -6.58 15.38 30.85
N GLY A 298 -5.96 14.19 30.66
CA GLY A 298 -6.29 12.98 31.41
C GLY A 298 -7.56 12.28 30.95
N GLN A 299 -8.23 12.77 29.93
CA GLN A 299 -9.37 12.12 29.31
C GLN A 299 -8.91 11.24 28.14
N LEU A 300 -9.31 9.98 28.18
CA LEU A 300 -9.03 9.06 27.08
C LEU A 300 -9.74 9.48 25.78
N HIS A 301 -9.04 9.36 24.68
CA HIS A 301 -9.66 9.46 23.35
C HIS A 301 -10.77 8.40 23.20
N PRO A 302 -11.89 8.66 22.47
CA PRO A 302 -12.97 7.67 22.30
C PRO A 302 -12.49 6.28 21.90
N ILE A 303 -11.51 6.19 20.99
CA ILE A 303 -10.94 4.90 20.57
C ILE A 303 -10.21 4.18 21.72
N GLN A 304 -9.52 4.90 22.61
CA GLN A 304 -8.84 4.28 23.76
C GLN A 304 -9.87 3.70 24.74
N GLN A 305 -10.91 4.49 25.05
CA GLN A 305 -11.99 4.04 25.95
C GLN A 305 -12.74 2.83 25.36
N ALA A 306 -13.06 2.88 24.06
CA ALA A 306 -13.74 1.77 23.38
C ALA A 306 -12.91 0.47 23.40
N PHE A 307 -11.58 0.53 23.27
CA PHE A 307 -10.71 -0.63 23.38
C PHE A 307 -10.76 -1.27 24.76
N ILE A 308 -10.92 -0.46 25.82
CA ILE A 308 -11.11 -0.95 27.21
C ILE A 308 -12.48 -1.60 27.33
N ASP A 309 -13.54 -0.90 26.91
CA ASP A 309 -14.92 -1.33 27.06
C ASP A 309 -15.18 -2.66 26.32
N GLU A 310 -14.64 -2.82 25.11
CA GLU A 310 -14.80 -4.02 24.30
C GLU A 310 -13.78 -5.12 24.64
N ALA A 311 -12.88 -4.88 25.59
CA ALA A 311 -11.75 -5.77 25.89
C ALA A 311 -10.99 -6.19 24.60
N ALA A 312 -10.67 -5.20 23.74
CA ALA A 312 -10.05 -5.41 22.44
C ALA A 312 -8.54 -5.65 22.50
N VAL A 313 -8.01 -5.94 23.68
CA VAL A 313 -6.59 -6.11 23.95
C VAL A 313 -6.32 -7.50 24.53
N GLN A 314 -5.24 -8.16 24.07
CA GLN A 314 -4.68 -9.36 24.69
C GLN A 314 -3.24 -9.10 25.13
N CYS A 315 -2.22 -9.31 24.26
CA CYS A 315 -0.84 -9.00 24.64
C CYS A 315 -0.53 -7.50 24.69
N GLY A 316 -1.32 -6.65 24.01
CA GLY A 316 -1.19 -5.20 24.01
C GLY A 316 -0.16 -4.63 23.03
N TYR A 317 0.67 -5.45 22.40
CA TYR A 317 1.79 -4.95 21.58
C TYR A 317 1.36 -4.15 20.35
N CYS A 318 0.32 -4.59 19.66
CA CYS A 318 -0.22 -3.91 18.48
C CYS A 318 -1.15 -2.73 18.82
N THR A 319 -1.61 -2.66 20.07
CA THR A 319 -2.65 -1.72 20.51
C THR A 319 -2.34 -0.26 20.17
N PRO A 320 -1.12 0.28 20.46
CA PRO A 320 -0.83 1.68 20.10
C PRO A 320 -1.05 1.98 18.62
N GLY A 321 -0.61 1.10 17.73
CA GLY A 321 -0.79 1.29 16.28
C GLY A 321 -2.27 1.28 15.85
N PHE A 322 -3.09 0.39 16.42
CA PHE A 322 -4.53 0.40 16.15
C PHE A 322 -5.23 1.66 16.69
N LEU A 323 -4.85 2.12 17.88
CA LEU A 323 -5.41 3.33 18.48
C LEU A 323 -5.09 4.57 17.64
N MET A 324 -3.85 4.71 17.17
CA MET A 324 -3.45 5.80 16.29
C MET A 324 -4.20 5.74 14.96
N SER A 325 -4.33 4.55 14.34
CA SER A 325 -5.10 4.40 13.10
C SER A 325 -6.58 4.70 13.30
N GLY A 326 -7.16 4.27 14.42
CA GLY A 326 -8.56 4.52 14.76
C GLY A 326 -8.86 5.98 15.04
N ALA A 327 -7.99 6.66 15.79
CA ALA A 327 -8.13 8.09 16.04
C ALA A 327 -8.12 8.86 14.71
N LYS A 328 -7.19 8.55 13.80
CA LYS A 328 -7.12 9.22 12.51
C LYS A 328 -8.31 8.91 11.60
N LEU A 329 -8.83 7.69 11.64
CA LEU A 329 -10.06 7.34 10.93
C LEU A 329 -11.24 8.19 11.42
N LEU A 330 -11.41 8.32 12.74
CA LEU A 330 -12.50 9.09 13.32
C LEU A 330 -12.41 10.59 13.04
N GLU A 331 -11.21 11.13 12.86
CA GLU A 331 -11.02 12.51 12.38
C GLU A 331 -11.43 12.66 10.90
N GLU A 332 -11.18 11.63 10.06
CA GLU A 332 -11.47 11.63 8.63
C GLU A 332 -12.92 11.26 8.32
N ARG A 333 -13.52 10.38 9.14
CA ARG A 333 -14.89 9.84 9.00
C ARG A 333 -15.58 9.86 10.36
N ALA A 334 -16.59 10.70 10.51
CA ALA A 334 -17.34 10.80 11.77
C ALA A 334 -18.17 9.54 12.08
N ASP A 335 -18.70 8.89 11.04
CA ASP A 335 -19.51 7.65 11.10
C ASP A 335 -18.98 6.64 10.07
N PRO A 336 -17.83 6.00 10.33
CA PRO A 336 -17.23 5.10 9.38
C PRO A 336 -18.01 3.78 9.28
N THR A 337 -18.27 3.35 8.06
CA THR A 337 -18.83 2.02 7.77
C THR A 337 -17.85 0.91 8.20
N LEU A 338 -18.37 -0.31 8.41
CA LEU A 338 -17.50 -1.48 8.71
C LEU A 338 -16.41 -1.67 7.63
N TRP A 339 -16.74 -1.41 6.36
CA TRP A 339 -15.77 -1.49 5.28
C TRP A 339 -14.63 -0.45 5.44
N GLU A 340 -14.94 0.81 5.74
CA GLU A 340 -13.95 1.86 5.98
C GLU A 340 -13.09 1.58 7.22
N ILE A 341 -13.70 1.06 8.30
CA ILE A 341 -12.95 0.57 9.46
C ILE A 341 -11.95 -0.51 9.03
N GLN A 342 -12.38 -1.51 8.26
CA GLN A 342 -11.51 -2.56 7.76
C GLN A 342 -10.39 -2.02 6.85
N GLN A 343 -10.67 -1.02 6.01
CA GLN A 343 -9.67 -0.37 5.17
C GLN A 343 -8.64 0.40 5.99
N SER A 344 -9.06 1.13 7.03
CA SER A 344 -8.17 1.92 7.89
C SER A 344 -7.10 1.09 8.61
N ILE A 345 -7.39 -0.19 8.89
CA ILE A 345 -6.52 -1.10 9.62
C ILE A 345 -5.82 -2.14 8.75
N THR A 346 -5.90 -2.05 7.42
CA THR A 346 -5.20 -2.99 6.51
C THR A 346 -3.68 -3.00 6.70
N GLY A 347 -3.12 -1.91 7.23
CA GLY A 347 -1.71 -1.79 7.63
C GLY A 347 -1.41 -2.19 9.07
N ASN A 348 -2.37 -2.71 9.85
CA ASN A 348 -2.19 -3.07 11.25
C ASN A 348 -2.37 -4.58 11.48
N LEU A 349 -1.38 -5.23 12.07
CA LEU A 349 -1.43 -6.66 12.36
C LEU A 349 -1.62 -6.93 13.85
N CYS A 350 -2.54 -7.87 14.14
CA CYS A 350 -2.69 -8.49 15.44
C CYS A 350 -2.63 -10.01 15.31
N ARG A 351 -1.78 -10.67 16.11
CA ARG A 351 -1.69 -12.14 16.12
C ARG A 351 -2.62 -12.80 17.15
N CYS A 352 -3.16 -12.03 18.10
CA CYS A 352 -3.84 -12.56 19.28
C CYS A 352 -5.37 -12.55 19.17
N THR A 353 -5.98 -11.40 18.76
CA THR A 353 -7.40 -11.10 18.99
C THR A 353 -8.36 -11.65 17.94
N GLY A 354 -7.88 -12.03 16.75
CA GLY A 354 -8.74 -12.37 15.62
C GLY A 354 -9.53 -11.18 15.04
N TYR A 355 -9.21 -9.95 15.48
CA TYR A 355 -9.77 -8.65 15.00
C TYR A 355 -11.22 -8.34 15.39
N TYR A 356 -12.08 -9.30 15.70
CA TYR A 356 -13.51 -9.04 15.96
C TYR A 356 -13.76 -7.98 17.03
N LYS A 357 -13.07 -8.05 18.15
CA LYS A 357 -13.22 -7.05 19.22
C LYS A 357 -12.58 -5.71 18.88
N ILE A 358 -11.53 -5.72 18.07
CA ILE A 358 -10.93 -4.49 17.53
C ILE A 358 -11.95 -3.76 16.64
N LEU A 359 -12.58 -4.46 15.69
CA LEU A 359 -13.61 -3.88 14.83
C LEU A 359 -14.77 -3.30 15.64
N LYS A 360 -15.29 -4.05 16.64
CA LYS A 360 -16.32 -3.54 17.55
C LYS A 360 -15.89 -2.31 18.34
N ALA A 361 -14.63 -2.25 18.75
CA ALA A 361 -14.12 -1.08 19.44
C ALA A 361 -14.08 0.17 18.53
N PHE A 362 -13.81 0.00 17.23
CA PHE A 362 -13.88 1.10 16.27
C PHE A 362 -15.33 1.59 16.09
N GLU A 363 -16.30 0.67 15.89
CA GLU A 363 -17.73 1.00 15.80
C GLU A 363 -18.20 1.76 17.05
N ARG A 364 -17.87 1.23 18.25
CA ARG A 364 -18.21 1.87 19.52
C ARG A 364 -17.56 3.24 19.69
N ALA A 365 -16.31 3.41 19.24
CA ALA A 365 -15.61 4.70 19.31
C ALA A 365 -16.29 5.78 18.44
N ALA A 366 -16.79 5.40 17.25
CA ALA A 366 -17.56 6.29 16.40
C ALA A 366 -18.86 6.75 17.11
N GLU A 367 -19.61 5.80 17.71
CA GLU A 367 -20.80 6.14 18.50
C GLU A 367 -20.50 7.08 19.67
N MET A 368 -19.37 6.88 20.36
CA MET A 368 -18.96 7.73 21.48
C MET A 368 -18.58 9.13 21.03
N GLN A 369 -17.92 9.25 19.86
CA GLN A 369 -17.54 10.53 19.29
C GLN A 369 -18.76 11.33 18.85
N ALA A 370 -19.73 10.71 18.20
CA ALA A 370 -20.99 11.34 17.80
C ALA A 370 -21.72 11.97 19.02
N LYS A 371 -21.83 11.23 20.13
CA LYS A 371 -22.45 11.72 21.38
C LYS A 371 -21.70 12.90 22.02
N ARG A 372 -20.36 12.95 21.89
CA ARG A 372 -19.57 14.08 22.38
C ARG A 372 -19.83 15.34 21.57
N THR A 373 -19.95 15.21 20.24
CA THR A 373 -20.24 16.35 19.34
C THR A 373 -21.63 16.92 19.55
N GLU A 374 -22.63 16.07 19.87
CA GLU A 374 -23.99 16.51 20.19
C GLU A 374 -24.11 17.23 21.54
N SER A 375 -23.17 17.00 22.46
CA SER A 375 -23.18 17.57 23.82
C SER A 375 -22.29 18.80 23.99
N SER A 376 -21.53 19.18 22.96
CA SER A 376 -20.67 20.39 22.90
C SER A 376 -21.33 21.50 22.13
#